data_28b600162df24a15214e4f064638e069
#
_entry.id   28b600162df24a15214e4f064638e069
#
_cell.length_a   1.000
_cell.length_b   1.000
_cell.length_c   1.000
_cell.angle_alpha   90.00
_cell.angle_beta   90.00
_cell.angle_gamma   90.00
#
_symmetry.space_group_name_H-M   'P 1'
#
loop_
_entity.id
_entity.type
_entity.pdbx_description
1 polymer ?
#
loop_
_entity_poly.entity_id
_entity_poly.type
_entity_poly.pdbx_seq_one_letter_code
_entity_poly.pdbx_strand_id
1 'polypeptide(L)'
;MWAMQLRSKLNSAPFQLVAGHPVLDFVNTLDWRFRATGSEELLNHYADLLCFSEQSGLLTSLEVRKLATGDLIRKKRILSSTKKLRECLASILYAIAAGQAPQIEDVRTLSTFARTVRETEDLEWCVSRLQWKANKHRTNALDTPFRKLVSVALNILTSEALNKLSACSNPECRWLFLDGSKNKGRRWCDMKLCGNRIKARRYRGRQHAAAPR
;
A
#
# COMPACT_ATOMS: atom_id res chain seq x y z
N MET A 1 -5.71 -18.01 21.02
CA MET A 1 -6.65 -17.30 20.11
C MET A 1 -5.94 -16.44 19.06
N TRP A 2 -5.02 -15.55 19.41
CA TRP A 2 -4.35 -14.64 18.47
C TRP A 2 -3.48 -15.34 17.40
N ALA A 3 -2.69 -16.36 17.77
CA ALA A 3 -1.88 -17.16 16.82
C ALA A 3 -2.75 -17.96 15.82
N MET A 4 -3.95 -18.33 16.23
CA MET A 4 -4.92 -19.04 15.40
C MET A 4 -5.59 -18.08 14.38
N GLN A 5 -5.89 -16.84 14.80
CA GLN A 5 -6.38 -15.78 13.92
C GLN A 5 -5.32 -15.33 12.91
N LEU A 6 -4.04 -15.26 13.31
CA LEU A 6 -2.94 -14.97 12.39
C LEU A 6 -2.81 -16.08 11.33
N ARG A 7 -2.89 -17.36 11.73
CA ARG A 7 -2.85 -18.51 10.81
C ARG A 7 -4.03 -18.52 9.84
N SER A 8 -5.24 -18.19 10.28
CA SER A 8 -6.41 -18.14 9.38
C SER A 8 -6.32 -16.99 8.39
N LYS A 9 -5.75 -15.85 8.78
CA LYS A 9 -5.51 -14.70 7.87
C LYS A 9 -4.33 -14.94 6.92
N LEU A 10 -3.29 -15.65 7.33
CA LEU A 10 -2.16 -16.02 6.47
C LEU A 10 -2.54 -17.08 5.42
N ASN A 11 -3.55 -17.89 5.69
CA ASN A 11 -4.06 -18.90 4.73
C ASN A 11 -5.09 -18.35 3.74
N SER A 12 -5.67 -17.18 4.00
CA SER A 12 -6.48 -16.43 3.02
C SER A 12 -5.64 -15.25 2.52
N ALA A 13 -5.51 -15.04 1.24
CA ALA A 13 -4.87 -13.84 0.69
C ALA A 13 -5.82 -12.64 0.85
N PRO A 14 -5.86 -11.95 2.03
CA PRO A 14 -6.89 -10.94 2.32
C PRO A 14 -6.71 -9.67 1.51
N PHE A 15 -5.49 -9.46 0.96
CA PHE A 15 -5.19 -8.28 0.16
C PHE A 15 -5.13 -8.61 -1.33
N GLN A 16 -5.73 -7.75 -2.13
CA GLN A 16 -5.69 -7.88 -3.58
C GLN A 16 -4.52 -7.05 -4.12
N LEU A 17 -3.38 -7.71 -4.36
CA LEU A 17 -2.15 -7.09 -4.82
C LEU A 17 -2.13 -7.01 -6.35
N VAL A 18 -2.83 -6.03 -6.90
CA VAL A 18 -3.02 -5.85 -8.36
C VAL A 18 -2.40 -4.57 -8.90
N ALA A 19 -1.80 -3.78 -8.03
CA ALA A 19 -1.27 -2.46 -8.38
C ALA A 19 0.07 -2.51 -9.10
N GLY A 20 0.77 -3.65 -9.07
CA GLY A 20 2.08 -3.82 -9.70
C GLY A 20 3.25 -3.27 -8.89
N HIS A 21 3.01 -2.78 -7.67
CA HIS A 21 4.04 -2.34 -6.74
C HIS A 21 3.53 -2.33 -5.29
N PRO A 22 4.32 -2.84 -4.31
CA PRO A 22 3.88 -2.96 -2.90
C PRO A 22 3.40 -1.66 -2.27
N VAL A 23 3.98 -0.52 -2.62
CA VAL A 23 3.57 0.79 -2.09
C VAL A 23 2.19 1.21 -2.60
N LEU A 24 1.86 0.91 -3.84
CA LEU A 24 0.54 1.21 -4.40
C LEU A 24 -0.51 0.28 -3.80
N ASP A 25 -0.19 -1.01 -3.66
CA ASP A 25 -1.05 -1.96 -2.96
C ASP A 25 -1.25 -1.55 -1.49
N PHE A 26 -0.21 -1.01 -0.83
CA PHE A 26 -0.31 -0.45 0.52
C PHE A 26 -1.25 0.75 0.59
N VAL A 27 -1.17 1.70 -0.35
CA VAL A 27 -2.10 2.83 -0.42
C VAL A 27 -3.54 2.35 -0.62
N ASN A 28 -3.73 1.29 -1.42
CA ASN A 28 -5.02 0.68 -1.68
C ASN A 28 -5.59 -0.13 -0.50
N THR A 29 -4.85 -0.31 0.62
CA THR A 29 -5.40 -0.92 1.85
C THR A 29 -6.44 -0.07 2.57
N LEU A 30 -6.61 1.19 2.23
CA LEU A 30 -7.86 1.92 2.48
C LEU A 30 -8.74 1.75 1.25
N ASP A 31 -9.55 0.69 1.25
CA ASP A 31 -10.38 0.33 0.10
C ASP A 31 -11.59 1.26 -0.02
N TRP A 32 -12.13 1.37 -1.22
CA TRP A 32 -13.27 2.23 -1.50
C TRP A 32 -13.13 3.66 -0.99
N ARG A 33 -11.91 4.19 -1.03
CA ARG A 33 -11.52 5.49 -0.47
C ARG A 33 -12.49 6.64 -0.83
N PHE A 34 -13.09 6.59 -2.01
CA PHE A 34 -13.95 7.64 -2.55
C PHE A 34 -15.43 7.24 -2.62
N ARG A 35 -15.82 6.13 -2.00
CA ARG A 35 -17.20 5.70 -1.97
C ARG A 35 -18.01 6.57 -1.01
N ALA A 36 -19.19 7.04 -1.45
CA ALA A 36 -20.06 7.91 -0.65
C ALA A 36 -20.51 7.27 0.69
N THR A 37 -20.65 5.94 0.72
CA THR A 37 -21.02 5.20 1.95
C THR A 37 -19.85 4.96 2.90
N GLY A 38 -18.67 5.49 2.59
CA GLY A 38 -17.43 5.37 3.38
C GLY A 38 -16.43 4.39 2.82
N SER A 39 -15.18 4.62 3.19
CA SER A 39 -14.05 3.76 2.89
C SER A 39 -14.00 2.54 3.80
N GLU A 40 -13.27 1.51 3.40
CA GLU A 40 -13.06 0.29 4.16
C GLU A 40 -11.58 0.16 4.56
N GLU A 41 -11.31 0.16 5.88
CA GLU A 41 -9.97 0.02 6.42
C GLU A 41 -9.59 -1.46 6.50
N LEU A 42 -8.54 -1.86 5.79
CA LEU A 42 -8.06 -3.25 5.80
C LEU A 42 -6.93 -3.49 6.81
N LEU A 43 -6.29 -2.42 7.32
CA LEU A 43 -5.22 -2.51 8.34
C LEU A 43 -5.77 -2.14 9.73
N ASN A 44 -6.54 -3.02 10.35
CA ASN A 44 -7.17 -2.77 11.65
C ASN A 44 -6.22 -3.07 12.82
N HIS A 45 -5.32 -4.04 12.66
CA HIS A 45 -4.38 -4.50 13.67
C HIS A 45 -2.97 -4.61 13.10
N TYR A 46 -1.96 -4.61 13.96
CA TYR A 46 -0.58 -4.86 13.56
C TYR A 46 -0.40 -6.21 12.84
N ALA A 47 -1.25 -7.20 13.18
CA ALA A 47 -1.29 -8.48 12.48
C ALA A 47 -1.69 -8.33 10.99
N ASP A 48 -2.58 -7.39 10.66
CA ASP A 48 -2.96 -7.11 9.28
C ASP A 48 -1.78 -6.49 8.51
N LEU A 49 -1.01 -5.60 9.16
CA LEU A 49 0.22 -5.05 8.61
C LEU A 49 1.28 -6.13 8.34
N LEU A 50 1.44 -7.10 9.24
CA LEU A 50 2.34 -8.24 9.03
C LEU A 50 1.87 -9.12 7.86
N CYS A 51 0.57 -9.41 7.79
CA CYS A 51 -0.04 -10.19 6.72
C CYS A 51 0.14 -9.49 5.36
N PHE A 52 -0.15 -8.19 5.28
CA PHE A 52 0.11 -7.38 4.10
C PHE A 52 1.60 -7.44 3.69
N SER A 53 2.50 -7.24 4.66
CA SER A 53 3.94 -7.21 4.41
C SER A 53 4.48 -8.56 3.90
N GLU A 54 3.95 -9.67 4.39
CA GLU A 54 4.30 -11.01 3.89
C GLU A 54 3.73 -11.22 2.49
N GLN A 55 2.44 -10.97 2.29
CA GLN A 55 1.77 -11.18 1.01
C GLN A 55 2.38 -10.30 -0.11
N SER A 56 2.80 -9.08 0.22
CA SER A 56 3.45 -8.15 -0.72
C SER A 56 4.96 -8.41 -0.92
N GLY A 57 5.54 -9.40 -0.23
CA GLY A 57 6.97 -9.74 -0.32
C GLY A 57 7.89 -8.77 0.42
N LEU A 58 7.36 -7.85 1.23
CA LEU A 58 8.17 -6.96 2.07
C LEU A 58 8.82 -7.69 3.24
N LEU A 59 8.16 -8.72 3.77
CA LEU A 59 8.66 -9.58 4.85
C LEU A 59 8.59 -11.04 4.44
N THR A 60 9.55 -11.81 4.92
CA THR A 60 9.51 -13.27 4.85
C THR A 60 8.61 -13.83 5.96
N SER A 61 8.09 -15.05 5.77
CA SER A 61 7.30 -15.76 6.79
C SER A 61 8.06 -15.94 8.11
N LEU A 62 9.39 -16.05 8.05
CA LEU A 62 10.23 -16.12 9.26
C LEU A 62 10.25 -14.79 10.03
N GLU A 63 10.40 -13.66 9.31
CA GLU A 63 10.33 -12.32 9.92
C GLU A 63 8.96 -12.08 10.54
N VAL A 64 7.88 -12.41 9.84
CA VAL A 64 6.50 -12.27 10.34
C VAL A 64 6.30 -13.04 11.65
N ARG A 65 6.75 -14.29 11.70
CA ARG A 65 6.67 -15.11 12.95
C ARG A 65 7.41 -14.47 14.12
N LYS A 66 8.60 -13.91 13.88
CA LYS A 66 9.38 -13.21 14.93
C LYS A 66 8.70 -11.93 15.41
N LEU A 67 8.03 -11.21 14.53
CA LEU A 67 7.35 -9.94 14.80
C LEU A 67 5.94 -10.13 15.38
N ALA A 68 5.40 -11.32 15.31
CA ALA A 68 4.07 -11.63 15.79
C ALA A 68 3.91 -11.43 17.32
N THR A 69 4.98 -11.63 18.08
CA THR A 69 5.05 -11.40 19.53
C THR A 69 5.56 -10.00 19.86
N GLY A 70 5.52 -9.59 21.13
CA GLY A 70 6.08 -8.33 21.61
C GLY A 70 5.05 -7.30 22.03
N ASP A 71 5.51 -6.12 22.42
CA ASP A 71 4.75 -5.05 23.06
C ASP A 71 3.55 -4.56 22.25
N LEU A 72 2.36 -4.63 22.83
CA LEU A 72 1.10 -4.22 22.21
C LEU A 72 0.99 -2.70 22.02
N ILE A 73 1.53 -1.91 22.96
CA ILE A 73 1.49 -0.45 22.89
C ILE A 73 2.34 0.00 21.70
N ARG A 74 3.53 -0.57 21.57
CA ARG A 74 4.41 -0.29 20.42
C ARG A 74 3.78 -0.70 19.10
N LYS A 75 3.17 -1.88 19.03
CA LYS A 75 2.45 -2.34 17.82
C LYS A 75 1.34 -1.38 17.39
N LYS A 76 0.56 -0.86 18.35
CA LYS A 76 -0.47 0.15 18.06
C LYS A 76 0.14 1.46 17.52
N ARG A 77 1.25 1.93 18.11
CA ARG A 77 1.96 3.13 17.64
C ARG A 77 2.49 2.96 16.22
N ILE A 78 3.11 1.81 15.94
CA ILE A 78 3.64 1.50 14.61
C ILE A 78 2.51 1.46 13.58
N LEU A 79 1.39 0.80 13.87
CA LEU A 79 0.23 0.77 12.99
C LEU A 79 -0.29 2.17 12.72
N SER A 80 -0.42 3.01 13.74
CA SER A 80 -0.83 4.40 13.60
C SER A 80 0.12 5.19 12.71
N SER A 81 1.44 5.09 12.93
CA SER A 81 2.45 5.74 12.09
C SER A 81 2.42 5.23 10.65
N THR A 82 2.19 3.92 10.47
CA THR A 82 2.06 3.31 9.15
C THR A 82 0.83 3.83 8.41
N LYS A 83 -0.31 3.99 9.07
CA LYS A 83 -1.49 4.62 8.46
C LYS A 83 -1.25 6.06 8.08
N LYS A 84 -0.55 6.85 8.91
CA LYS A 84 -0.15 8.24 8.57
C LYS A 84 0.75 8.28 7.34
N LEU A 85 1.71 7.36 7.24
CA LEU A 85 2.54 7.21 6.04
C LEU A 85 1.68 6.88 4.81
N ARG A 86 0.70 5.98 4.95
CA ARG A 86 -0.23 5.64 3.86
C ARG A 86 -1.00 6.86 3.34
N GLU A 87 -1.56 7.66 4.24
CA GLU A 87 -2.32 8.86 3.83
C GLU A 87 -1.42 9.91 3.16
N CYS A 88 -0.22 10.12 3.69
CA CYS A 88 0.79 10.97 3.07
C CYS A 88 1.15 10.48 1.65
N LEU A 89 1.41 9.19 1.49
CA LEU A 89 1.69 8.58 0.18
C LEU A 89 0.49 8.65 -0.75
N ALA A 90 -0.73 8.48 -0.24
CA ALA A 90 -1.95 8.60 -1.03
C ALA A 90 -2.08 10.01 -1.62
N SER A 91 -1.94 11.05 -0.80
CA SER A 91 -1.99 12.44 -1.24
C SER A 91 -0.97 12.72 -2.35
N ILE A 92 0.30 12.34 -2.14
CA ILE A 92 1.37 12.52 -3.11
C ILE A 92 1.07 11.77 -4.43
N LEU A 93 0.72 10.50 -4.34
CA LEU A 93 0.55 9.64 -5.51
C LEU A 93 -0.72 9.99 -6.31
N TYR A 94 -1.81 10.42 -5.65
CA TYR A 94 -2.99 10.91 -6.36
C TYR A 94 -2.73 12.24 -7.07
N ALA A 95 -1.95 13.16 -6.48
CA ALA A 95 -1.53 14.38 -7.17
C ALA A 95 -0.72 14.05 -8.43
N ILE A 96 0.29 13.17 -8.31
CA ILE A 96 1.10 12.74 -9.46
C ILE A 96 0.24 12.04 -10.53
N ALA A 97 -0.67 11.15 -10.15
CA ALA A 97 -1.58 10.46 -11.07
C ALA A 97 -2.54 11.42 -11.78
N ALA A 98 -2.81 12.59 -11.21
CA ALA A 98 -3.58 13.68 -11.81
C ALA A 98 -2.73 14.67 -12.63
N GLY A 99 -1.41 14.43 -12.76
CA GLY A 99 -0.48 15.34 -13.42
C GLY A 99 -0.22 16.63 -12.64
N GLN A 100 -0.42 16.62 -11.33
CA GLN A 100 -0.26 17.76 -10.44
C GLN A 100 0.97 17.59 -9.54
N ALA A 101 1.57 18.69 -9.12
CA ALA A 101 2.61 18.65 -8.09
C ALA A 101 2.00 18.29 -6.73
N PRO A 102 2.67 17.42 -5.94
CA PRO A 102 2.26 17.13 -4.58
C PRO A 102 2.32 18.40 -3.69
N GLN A 103 1.48 18.42 -2.66
CA GLN A 103 1.54 19.48 -1.66
C GLN A 103 2.87 19.43 -0.92
N ILE A 104 3.49 20.59 -0.69
CA ILE A 104 4.81 20.70 -0.05
C ILE A 104 4.81 20.11 1.37
N GLU A 105 3.70 20.20 2.08
CA GLU A 105 3.57 19.65 3.44
C GLU A 105 3.60 18.12 3.45
N ASP A 106 3.04 17.46 2.44
CA ASP A 106 3.11 16.01 2.29
C ASP A 106 4.55 15.56 1.99
N VAL A 107 5.25 16.30 1.12
CA VAL A 107 6.66 16.06 0.83
C VAL A 107 7.53 16.25 2.09
N ARG A 108 7.28 17.28 2.89
CA ARG A 108 7.97 17.50 4.18
C ARG A 108 7.69 16.37 5.17
N THR A 109 6.43 15.93 5.26
CA THR A 109 6.02 14.81 6.12
C THR A 109 6.74 13.53 5.71
N LEU A 110 6.75 13.20 4.42
CA LEU A 110 7.49 12.05 3.90
C LEU A 110 8.99 12.15 4.19
N SER A 111 9.57 13.34 4.02
CA SER A 111 10.99 13.59 4.33
C SER A 111 11.31 13.38 5.81
N THR A 112 10.36 13.67 6.70
CA THR A 112 10.50 13.37 8.13
C THR A 112 10.51 11.87 8.40
N PHE A 113 9.59 11.10 7.80
CA PHE A 113 9.63 9.64 7.87
C PHE A 113 10.94 9.07 7.31
N ALA A 114 11.41 9.59 6.17
CA ALA A 114 12.67 9.16 5.55
C ALA A 114 13.87 9.38 6.49
N ARG A 115 13.98 10.56 7.10
CA ARG A 115 15.05 10.85 8.07
C ARG A 115 15.00 9.93 9.27
N THR A 116 13.82 9.78 9.89
CA THR A 116 13.64 8.88 11.05
C THR A 116 14.09 7.45 10.75
N VAL A 117 13.82 6.95 9.54
CA VAL A 117 14.27 5.61 9.14
C VAL A 117 15.78 5.62 8.91
N ARG A 118 16.30 6.61 8.19
CA ARG A 118 17.71 6.68 7.82
C ARG A 118 18.65 6.85 9.04
N GLU A 119 18.22 7.58 10.06
CA GLU A 119 18.95 7.73 11.33
C GLU A 119 19.13 6.39 12.09
N THR A 120 18.32 5.40 11.77
CA THR A 120 18.37 4.08 12.39
C THR A 120 19.06 3.02 11.53
N GLU A 121 19.66 3.42 10.41
CA GLU A 121 20.34 2.52 9.48
C GLU A 121 21.83 2.86 9.38
N ASP A 122 22.64 1.84 9.13
CA ASP A 122 24.06 1.97 8.78
C ASP A 122 24.29 1.41 7.38
N LEU A 123 25.33 1.92 6.70
CA LEU A 123 25.73 1.43 5.39
C LEU A 123 26.69 0.26 5.56
N GLU A 124 26.31 -0.91 5.11
CA GLU A 124 27.11 -2.13 5.22
C GLU A 124 27.47 -2.68 3.83
N TRP A 125 28.69 -3.23 3.71
CA TRP A 125 29.10 -3.99 2.53
C TRP A 125 28.45 -5.38 2.55
N CYS A 126 27.63 -5.69 1.55
CA CYS A 126 26.93 -6.96 1.43
C CYS A 126 27.27 -7.63 0.09
N VAL A 127 28.05 -8.70 0.17
CA VAL A 127 28.49 -9.52 -0.97
C VAL A 127 29.19 -8.73 -2.07
N SER A 128 28.50 -7.87 -2.80
CA SER A 128 29.03 -7.14 -3.96
C SER A 128 28.62 -5.66 -4.02
N ARG A 129 27.93 -5.16 -3.01
CA ARG A 129 27.44 -3.77 -2.98
C ARG A 129 27.18 -3.26 -1.58
N LEU A 130 27.15 -1.95 -1.43
CA LEU A 130 26.69 -1.31 -0.21
C LEU A 130 25.17 -1.40 -0.08
N GLN A 131 24.70 -1.68 1.13
CA GLN A 131 23.28 -1.74 1.46
C GLN A 131 23.00 -1.05 2.79
N TRP A 132 21.90 -0.33 2.86
CA TRP A 132 21.41 0.18 4.13
C TRP A 132 20.85 -0.95 4.97
N LYS A 133 21.35 -1.09 6.19
CA LYS A 133 20.94 -2.10 7.16
C LYS A 133 20.47 -1.44 8.45
N ALA A 134 19.42 -2.00 9.02
CA ALA A 134 18.95 -1.53 10.32
C ALA A 134 19.99 -1.77 11.40
N ASN A 135 20.38 -0.72 12.09
CA ASN A 135 21.25 -0.83 13.27
C ASN A 135 20.43 -1.41 14.43
N LYS A 136 20.83 -2.60 14.91
CA LYS A 136 20.10 -3.33 15.95
C LYS A 136 20.05 -2.59 17.29
N HIS A 137 20.98 -1.69 17.56
CA HIS A 137 21.04 -0.89 18.79
C HIS A 137 20.16 0.36 18.73
N ARG A 138 19.81 0.83 17.52
CA ARG A 138 18.98 2.02 17.31
C ARG A 138 17.55 1.68 16.89
N THR A 139 17.26 0.41 16.57
CA THR A 139 15.97 -0.02 16.05
C THR A 139 15.31 -1.03 16.95
N ASN A 140 13.99 -1.00 17.01
CA ASN A 140 13.20 -2.11 17.51
C ASN A 140 12.75 -2.99 16.34
N ALA A 141 12.83 -4.29 16.50
CA ALA A 141 12.42 -5.24 15.45
C ALA A 141 10.98 -5.00 14.98
N LEU A 142 10.06 -4.63 15.87
CA LEU A 142 8.66 -4.36 15.54
C LEU A 142 8.48 -3.21 14.53
N ASP A 143 9.45 -2.29 14.39
CA ASP A 143 9.41 -1.18 13.42
C ASP A 143 9.74 -1.64 11.98
N THR A 144 10.18 -2.87 11.78
CA THR A 144 10.66 -3.40 10.48
C THR A 144 9.64 -3.22 9.34
N PRO A 145 8.33 -3.54 9.49
CA PRO A 145 7.36 -3.34 8.41
C PRO A 145 7.27 -1.87 7.98
N PHE A 146 7.22 -0.95 8.95
CA PHE A 146 7.17 0.49 8.69
C PHE A 146 8.41 0.98 7.95
N ARG A 147 9.62 0.60 8.42
CA ARG A 147 10.88 1.01 7.79
C ARG A 147 11.00 0.49 6.36
N LYS A 148 10.64 -0.76 6.12
CA LYS A 148 10.64 -1.34 4.76
C LYS A 148 9.66 -0.60 3.84
N LEU A 149 8.46 -0.26 4.33
CA LEU A 149 7.49 0.54 3.55
C LEU A 149 8.04 1.92 3.20
N VAL A 150 8.67 2.64 4.14
CA VAL A 150 9.30 3.94 3.86
C VAL A 150 10.38 3.80 2.79
N SER A 151 11.29 2.82 2.94
CA SER A 151 12.40 2.62 1.99
C SER A 151 11.89 2.29 0.58
N VAL A 152 10.90 1.40 0.46
CA VAL A 152 10.33 1.04 -0.85
C VAL A 152 9.51 2.19 -1.44
N ALA A 153 8.85 3.02 -0.59
CA ALA A 153 8.15 4.22 -1.04
C ALA A 153 9.11 5.27 -1.62
N LEU A 154 10.23 5.51 -0.98
CA LEU A 154 11.26 6.42 -1.51
C LEU A 154 11.79 5.92 -2.85
N ASN A 155 12.04 4.62 -2.98
CA ASN A 155 12.55 4.03 -4.22
C ASN A 155 11.59 4.23 -5.40
N ILE A 156 10.30 4.00 -5.24
CA ILE A 156 9.34 4.20 -6.34
C ILE A 156 9.16 5.69 -6.64
N LEU A 157 9.08 6.54 -5.62
CA LEU A 157 8.86 7.99 -5.78
C LEU A 157 10.03 8.72 -6.46
N THR A 158 11.23 8.15 -6.43
CA THR A 158 12.40 8.68 -7.12
C THR A 158 12.76 7.92 -8.41
N SER A 159 11.88 7.02 -8.86
CA SER A 159 12.11 6.20 -10.05
C SER A 159 11.23 6.62 -11.23
N GLU A 160 11.64 6.23 -12.43
CA GLU A 160 10.84 6.41 -13.65
C GLU A 160 9.55 5.56 -13.68
N ALA A 161 9.38 4.63 -12.74
CA ALA A 161 8.18 3.80 -12.65
C ALA A 161 6.91 4.66 -12.47
N LEU A 162 7.03 5.85 -11.86
CA LEU A 162 5.93 6.79 -11.71
C LEU A 162 5.35 7.27 -13.04
N ASN A 163 6.09 7.23 -14.14
CA ASN A 163 5.59 7.55 -15.48
C ASN A 163 4.48 6.58 -15.95
N LYS A 164 4.31 5.46 -15.24
CA LYS A 164 3.26 4.45 -15.48
C LYS A 164 2.13 4.51 -14.43
N LEU A 165 2.19 5.46 -13.49
CA LEU A 165 1.20 5.59 -12.44
C LEU A 165 -0.15 5.99 -13.02
N SER A 166 -1.18 5.28 -12.63
CA SER A 166 -2.56 5.51 -13.04
C SER A 166 -3.52 5.24 -11.91
N ALA A 167 -4.71 5.86 -11.97
CA ALA A 167 -5.79 5.60 -11.04
C ALA A 167 -6.97 4.90 -11.73
N CYS A 168 -7.61 3.97 -11.04
CA CYS A 168 -8.78 3.25 -11.55
C CYS A 168 -9.89 4.22 -11.96
N SER A 169 -10.44 4.04 -13.15
CA SER A 169 -11.54 4.88 -13.69
C SER A 169 -12.89 4.68 -12.98
N ASN A 170 -13.00 3.72 -12.04
CA ASN A 170 -14.17 3.61 -11.18
C ASN A 170 -14.11 4.71 -10.11
N PRO A 171 -15.07 5.68 -10.10
CA PRO A 171 -15.02 6.83 -9.20
C PRO A 171 -15.06 6.45 -7.72
N GLU A 172 -15.68 5.33 -7.37
CA GLU A 172 -15.75 4.85 -5.99
C GLU A 172 -14.48 4.12 -5.55
N CYS A 173 -13.76 3.47 -6.49
CA CYS A 173 -12.55 2.70 -6.22
C CYS A 173 -11.31 3.58 -6.25
N ARG A 174 -10.97 4.12 -7.42
CA ARG A 174 -9.79 4.96 -7.68
C ARG A 174 -8.45 4.34 -7.28
N TRP A 175 -8.36 3.04 -7.05
CA TRP A 175 -7.11 2.36 -6.72
C TRP A 175 -5.99 2.75 -7.67
N LEU A 176 -4.83 3.02 -7.10
CA LEU A 176 -3.61 3.33 -7.85
C LEU A 176 -2.97 2.05 -8.38
N PHE A 177 -2.38 2.11 -9.56
CA PHE A 177 -1.64 1.00 -10.16
C PHE A 177 -0.60 1.50 -11.17
N LEU A 178 0.40 0.64 -11.48
CA LEU A 178 1.29 0.87 -12.60
C LEU A 178 0.68 0.27 -13.87
N ASP A 179 0.48 1.11 -14.88
CA ASP A 179 0.03 0.67 -16.20
C ASP A 179 1.22 0.19 -17.03
N GLY A 180 1.44 -1.14 -17.01
CA GLY A 180 2.43 -1.81 -17.85
C GLY A 180 1.93 -2.18 -19.25
N SER A 181 0.72 -1.77 -19.64
CA SER A 181 0.20 -2.07 -20.98
C SER A 181 0.95 -1.30 -22.08
N LYS A 182 1.06 -1.90 -23.27
CA LYS A 182 1.82 -1.36 -24.40
C LYS A 182 1.42 0.09 -24.76
N ASN A 183 0.13 0.41 -24.65
CA ASN A 183 -0.42 1.71 -25.07
C ASN A 183 -0.87 2.57 -23.86
N LYS A 184 -0.46 2.25 -22.64
CA LYS A 184 -0.92 2.91 -21.38
C LYS A 184 -2.45 3.06 -21.34
N GLY A 185 -3.16 2.02 -21.77
CA GLY A 185 -4.62 2.04 -21.95
C GLY A 185 -5.41 1.32 -20.85
N ARG A 186 -4.75 0.85 -19.76
CA ARG A 186 -5.41 0.18 -18.65
C ARG A 186 -6.27 1.18 -17.87
N ARG A 187 -7.59 0.97 -17.91
CA ARG A 187 -8.56 1.87 -17.27
C ARG A 187 -8.95 1.43 -15.86
N TRP A 188 -8.75 0.16 -15.52
CA TRP A 188 -9.23 -0.46 -14.27
C TRP A 188 -8.08 -1.04 -13.49
N CYS A 189 -8.14 -0.92 -12.16
CA CYS A 189 -7.18 -1.58 -11.27
C CYS A 189 -7.10 -3.10 -11.53
N ASP A 190 -8.25 -3.71 -11.85
CA ASP A 190 -8.35 -5.07 -12.34
C ASP A 190 -9.67 -5.25 -13.12
N MET A 191 -9.66 -6.09 -14.18
CA MET A 191 -10.85 -6.36 -14.98
C MET A 191 -11.91 -7.12 -14.22
N LYS A 192 -11.52 -8.09 -13.38
CA LYS A 192 -12.46 -8.91 -12.58
C LYS A 192 -13.09 -8.09 -11.47
N LEU A 193 -12.32 -7.17 -10.88
CA LEU A 193 -12.78 -6.31 -9.77
C LEU A 193 -13.65 -5.15 -10.27
N CYS A 194 -13.07 -4.23 -11.02
CA CYS A 194 -13.74 -3.01 -11.45
C CYS A 194 -14.28 -3.06 -12.87
N GLY A 195 -13.56 -3.66 -13.82
CA GLY A 195 -13.96 -3.69 -15.22
C GLY A 195 -15.31 -4.37 -15.43
N ASN A 196 -15.50 -5.58 -14.93
CA ASN A 196 -16.75 -6.33 -15.06
C ASN A 196 -17.90 -5.68 -14.28
N ARG A 197 -17.62 -5.12 -13.09
CA ARG A 197 -18.62 -4.41 -12.28
C ARG A 197 -19.20 -3.21 -13.02
N ILE A 198 -18.36 -2.39 -13.64
CA ILE A 198 -18.80 -1.22 -14.39
C ILE A 198 -19.54 -1.62 -15.68
N LYS A 199 -19.06 -2.66 -16.39
CA LYS A 199 -19.79 -3.20 -17.56
C LYS A 199 -21.19 -3.67 -17.18
N ALA A 200 -21.31 -4.44 -16.09
CA ALA A 200 -22.60 -4.92 -15.60
C ALA A 200 -23.54 -3.77 -15.16
N ARG A 201 -23.02 -2.71 -14.51
CA ARG A 201 -23.80 -1.52 -14.14
C ARG A 201 -24.32 -0.80 -15.38
N ARG A 202 -23.47 -0.60 -16.40
CA ARG A 202 -23.87 0.04 -17.69
C ARG A 202 -24.91 -0.78 -18.44
N TYR A 203 -24.78 -2.10 -18.45
CA TYR A 203 -25.75 -2.99 -19.11
C TYR A 203 -27.12 -2.89 -18.46
N ARG A 204 -27.20 -3.00 -17.13
CA ARG A 204 -28.47 -2.85 -16.38
C ARG A 204 -29.10 -1.47 -16.57
N GLY A 205 -28.31 -0.39 -16.53
CA GLY A 205 -28.82 0.97 -16.76
C GLY A 205 -29.45 1.14 -18.15
N ARG A 206 -28.88 0.51 -19.19
CA ARG A 206 -29.47 0.52 -20.55
C ARG A 206 -30.77 -0.24 -20.63
N GLN A 207 -30.90 -1.38 -19.96
CA GLN A 207 -32.13 -2.14 -19.94
C GLN A 207 -33.28 -1.38 -19.24
N HIS A 208 -33.02 -0.72 -18.12
CA HIS A 208 -34.01 0.12 -17.42
C HIS A 208 -34.42 1.34 -18.24
N ALA A 209 -33.53 1.92 -19.03
CA ALA A 209 -33.85 3.05 -19.91
C ALA A 209 -34.62 2.64 -21.18
N ALA A 210 -34.58 1.37 -21.55
CA ALA A 210 -35.25 0.83 -22.74
C ALA A 210 -36.58 0.10 -22.41
N ALA A 211 -36.97 -0.02 -21.13
CA ALA A 211 -38.27 -0.57 -20.75
C ALA A 211 -39.38 0.45 -21.05
N PRO A 212 -40.37 0.14 -21.90
CA PRO A 212 -41.48 1.04 -22.15
C PRO A 212 -42.28 1.25 -20.86
N ARG A 213 -42.75 2.49 -20.63
CA ARG A 213 -43.71 2.85 -19.58
C ARG A 213 -45.05 2.26 -19.88
#